data_de0e748d074b294f7274192f3ebcf8f7
#
_entry.id   de0e748d074b294f7274192f3ebcf8f7
#
_cell.length_a   1.000
_cell.length_b   1.000
_cell.length_c   1.000
_cell.angle_alpha   90.00
_cell.angle_beta   90.00
_cell.angle_gamma   90.00
#
_symmetry.space_group_name_H-M   'P 1'
#
loop_
_entity.id
_entity.type
_entity.pdbx_description
1 polymer ?
#
loop_
_entity_poly.entity_id
_entity_poly.type
_entity_poly.pdbx_seq_one_letter_code
_entity_poly.pdbx_strand_id
1 'polypeptide(L)'
;FKKNNGNRLWADSVNRKNIKNSLSQIKDITASPIIYENLLLTVGFQGRLIANNIDNGFRMWELPISSSITPVASNNYLFIVSNDNILFAIDAESGDVLWVDDINSNYEFKNDNKIISMQILQNRLYLFLSSGDLIVHDPKTGKLTDILKNKIEGSTIPPIIVNKNLYVISNDGELISYR
;
A
#
# COMPACT_ATOMS: atom_id res chain seq x y z
N PHE A 1 -4.58 21.21 -8.88
CA PHE A 1 -4.94 22.22 -9.87
C PHE A 1 -6.27 22.85 -9.51
N LYS A 2 -6.40 24.18 -9.72
CA LYS A 2 -7.71 24.82 -9.65
C LYS A 2 -8.58 24.30 -10.79
N LYS A 3 -9.75 23.74 -10.46
CA LYS A 3 -10.67 23.11 -11.41
C LYS A 3 -11.05 24.01 -12.59
N ASN A 4 -11.08 25.34 -12.38
CA ASN A 4 -11.55 26.31 -13.36
C ASN A 4 -10.49 26.77 -14.37
N ASN A 5 -9.18 26.65 -14.08
CA ASN A 5 -8.13 27.20 -14.94
C ASN A 5 -6.86 26.34 -15.03
N GLY A 6 -6.84 25.18 -14.37
CA GLY A 6 -5.70 24.27 -14.37
C GLY A 6 -4.44 24.77 -13.65
N ASN A 7 -4.50 25.90 -12.95
CA ASN A 7 -3.34 26.44 -12.25
C ASN A 7 -2.90 25.50 -11.12
N ARG A 8 -1.58 25.34 -10.99
CA ARG A 8 -0.98 24.58 -9.89
C ARG A 8 -1.27 25.29 -8.58
N LEU A 9 -1.79 24.54 -7.58
CA LEU A 9 -1.97 25.04 -6.22
C LEU A 9 -0.68 24.92 -5.43
N TRP A 10 -0.07 23.73 -5.45
CA TRP A 10 1.18 23.43 -4.76
C TRP A 10 1.92 22.27 -5.44
N ALA A 11 3.14 22.00 -5.03
CA ALA A 11 3.92 20.83 -5.46
C ALA A 11 4.89 20.43 -4.34
N ASP A 12 5.04 19.12 -4.14
CA ASP A 12 6.05 18.51 -3.27
C ASP A 12 6.73 17.33 -3.99
N SER A 13 7.83 16.82 -3.46
CA SER A 13 8.61 15.74 -4.05
C SER A 13 8.74 14.57 -3.10
N VAL A 14 8.28 13.41 -3.53
CA VAL A 14 8.38 12.13 -2.79
C VAL A 14 9.80 11.56 -2.82
N ASN A 15 10.59 11.90 -3.82
CA ASN A 15 11.93 11.36 -4.02
C ASN A 15 12.99 12.08 -3.19
N ARG A 16 14.04 11.34 -2.75
CA ARG A 16 15.20 11.94 -2.09
C ARG A 16 16.00 12.78 -3.09
N LYS A 17 16.30 14.04 -2.74
CA LYS A 17 16.95 15.01 -3.62
C LYS A 17 18.43 14.73 -3.96
N ASN A 18 19.15 13.80 -3.28
CA ASN A 18 20.62 13.74 -3.30
C ASN A 18 21.21 12.33 -3.37
N ILE A 19 20.69 11.41 -4.18
CA ILE A 19 21.41 10.15 -4.42
C ILE A 19 21.99 10.20 -5.84
N LYS A 20 23.32 10.34 -5.96
CA LYS A 20 24.07 10.40 -7.24
C LYS A 20 24.36 9.03 -7.86
N ASN A 21 23.71 7.96 -7.45
CA ASN A 21 23.93 6.62 -8.00
C ASN A 21 23.00 6.34 -9.17
N SER A 22 23.48 5.62 -10.18
CA SER A 22 22.73 5.29 -11.41
C SER A 22 21.39 4.58 -11.17
N LEU A 23 21.25 3.80 -10.07
CA LEU A 23 20.00 3.18 -9.65
C LEU A 23 18.98 4.18 -9.05
N SER A 24 19.43 5.33 -8.55
CA SER A 24 18.58 6.39 -8.04
C SER A 24 17.82 7.18 -9.12
N GLN A 25 18.11 6.91 -10.38
CA GLN A 25 17.40 7.52 -11.51
C GLN A 25 16.07 6.82 -11.83
N ILE A 26 15.83 5.62 -11.29
CA ILE A 26 14.53 4.95 -11.39
C ILE A 26 13.60 5.61 -10.36
N LYS A 27 12.87 6.62 -10.82
CA LYS A 27 11.92 7.40 -10.00
C LYS A 27 10.49 6.88 -10.15
N ASP A 28 10.34 5.56 -10.29
CA ASP A 28 9.03 4.99 -10.49
C ASP A 28 8.18 5.12 -9.22
N ILE A 29 7.09 5.84 -9.34
CA ILE A 29 6.01 5.88 -8.37
C ILE A 29 4.93 4.97 -8.92
N THR A 30 4.90 3.73 -8.45
CA THR A 30 3.91 2.73 -8.87
C THR A 30 2.70 2.69 -7.95
N ALA A 31 2.89 3.07 -6.68
CA ALA A 31 1.82 3.19 -5.72
C ALA A 31 0.93 4.42 -6.02
N SER A 32 -0.37 4.24 -6.02
CA SER A 32 -1.31 5.35 -6.13
C SER A 32 -1.32 6.18 -4.85
N PRO A 33 -1.39 7.52 -4.94
CA PRO A 33 -1.65 8.35 -3.77
C PRO A 33 -3.05 8.09 -3.24
N ILE A 34 -3.23 8.19 -1.93
CA ILE A 34 -4.54 8.10 -1.30
C ILE A 34 -4.86 9.37 -0.53
N ILE A 35 -6.16 9.67 -0.40
CA ILE A 35 -6.65 10.73 0.44
C ILE A 35 -7.29 10.10 1.67
N TYR A 36 -6.88 10.56 2.84
CA TYR A 36 -7.49 10.22 4.11
C TYR A 36 -7.73 11.49 4.90
N GLU A 37 -8.99 11.83 5.13
CA GLU A 37 -9.41 13.12 5.70
C GLU A 37 -8.81 14.32 4.95
N ASN A 38 -7.99 15.14 5.59
CA ASN A 38 -7.31 16.29 4.99
C ASN A 38 -5.87 16.01 4.56
N LEU A 39 -5.45 14.73 4.58
CA LEU A 39 -4.11 14.29 4.22
C LEU A 39 -4.08 13.66 2.83
N LEU A 40 -3.10 14.06 2.03
CA LEU A 40 -2.67 13.35 0.85
C LEU A 40 -1.45 12.48 1.20
N LEU A 41 -1.62 11.18 1.15
CA LEU A 41 -0.60 10.19 1.48
C LEU A 41 0.02 9.67 0.19
N THR A 42 1.34 9.81 0.06
CA THR A 42 2.09 9.41 -1.13
C THR A 42 3.33 8.62 -0.73
N VAL A 43 3.68 7.62 -1.53
CA VAL A 43 4.87 6.81 -1.32
C VAL A 43 5.57 6.54 -2.65
N GLY A 44 6.90 6.49 -2.65
CA GLY A 44 7.71 6.15 -3.81
C GLY A 44 8.46 4.84 -3.62
N PHE A 45 8.80 4.18 -4.73
CA PHE A 45 9.53 2.91 -4.75
C PHE A 45 10.91 2.99 -4.05
N GLN A 46 11.64 4.07 -4.28
CA GLN A 46 12.92 4.37 -3.59
C GLN A 46 12.85 5.68 -2.80
N GLY A 47 11.65 6.09 -2.47
CA GLY A 47 11.36 7.35 -1.84
C GLY A 47 11.07 7.24 -0.35
N ARG A 48 10.06 7.96 0.02
CA ARG A 48 9.54 8.07 1.38
C ARG A 48 8.02 7.99 1.34
N LEU A 49 7.45 7.59 2.45
CA LEU A 49 6.04 7.81 2.74
C LEU A 49 5.89 9.24 3.27
N ILE A 50 5.02 10.00 2.67
CA ILE A 50 4.81 11.42 2.99
C ILE A 50 3.33 11.69 3.16
N ALA A 51 2.98 12.44 4.19
CA ALA A 51 1.67 13.04 4.37
C ALA A 51 1.73 14.55 4.13
N ASN A 52 0.97 15.02 3.16
CA ASN A 52 0.79 16.44 2.90
C ASN A 52 -0.63 16.87 3.27
N ASN A 53 -0.77 18.07 3.82
CA ASN A 53 -2.09 18.68 3.89
C ASN A 53 -2.61 18.93 2.47
N ILE A 54 -3.83 18.47 2.18
CA ILE A 54 -4.38 18.47 0.81
C ILE A 54 -4.63 19.87 0.26
N ASP A 55 -4.92 20.85 1.13
CA ASP A 55 -5.30 22.19 0.72
C ASP A 55 -4.09 23.06 0.34
N ASN A 56 -3.01 22.98 1.12
CA ASN A 56 -1.86 23.87 1.01
C ASN A 56 -0.55 23.16 0.64
N GLY A 57 -0.52 21.82 0.66
CA GLY A 57 0.64 21.01 0.32
C GLY A 57 1.73 20.97 1.40
N PHE A 58 1.50 21.53 2.59
CA PHE A 58 2.47 21.43 3.66
C PHE A 58 2.66 19.98 4.09
N ARG A 59 3.93 19.60 4.20
CA ARG A 59 4.29 18.27 4.69
C ARG A 59 4.05 18.22 6.20
N MET A 60 3.12 17.36 6.60
CA MET A 60 2.76 17.14 8.00
C MET A 60 3.77 16.21 8.67
N TRP A 61 4.09 15.11 8.02
CA TRP A 61 5.11 14.16 8.46
C TRP A 61 5.68 13.38 7.27
N GLU A 62 6.83 12.71 7.50
CA GLU A 62 7.43 11.79 6.54
C GLU A 62 8.15 10.64 7.25
N LEU A 63 8.15 9.46 6.63
CA LEU A 63 8.86 8.27 7.10
C LEU A 63 9.74 7.70 5.99
N PRO A 64 10.91 7.11 6.33
CA PRO A 64 11.83 6.51 5.37
C PRO A 64 11.35 5.13 4.92
N ILE A 65 10.08 5.01 4.51
CA ILE A 65 9.46 3.78 4.03
C ILE A 65 9.29 3.89 2.52
N SER A 66 9.83 2.93 1.79
CA SER A 66 9.69 2.80 0.34
C SER A 66 8.71 1.68 0.02
N SER A 67 7.78 1.92 -0.88
CA SER A 67 6.80 0.92 -1.30
C SER A 67 6.39 1.11 -2.76
N SER A 68 6.06 -0.01 -3.40
CA SER A 68 5.36 -0.06 -4.69
C SER A 68 3.86 -0.35 -4.52
N ILE A 69 3.43 -0.64 -3.30
CA ILE A 69 2.06 -1.00 -2.96
C ILE A 69 1.31 0.23 -2.46
N THR A 70 0.12 0.46 -2.99
CA THR A 70 -0.77 1.54 -2.54
C THR A 70 -1.14 1.33 -1.07
N PRO A 71 -0.92 2.32 -0.19
CA PRO A 71 -1.31 2.25 1.20
C PRO A 71 -2.82 2.13 1.38
N VAL A 72 -3.25 1.67 2.55
CA VAL A 72 -4.68 1.61 2.92
C VAL A 72 -4.88 2.32 4.26
N ALA A 73 -5.85 3.23 4.33
CA ALA A 73 -6.17 3.95 5.56
C ALA A 73 -7.58 3.62 6.05
N SER A 74 -7.72 3.43 7.36
CA SER A 74 -9.01 3.19 8.03
C SER A 74 -8.90 3.43 9.53
N ASN A 75 -9.89 4.11 10.13
CA ASN A 75 -9.96 4.33 11.59
C ASN A 75 -8.68 4.92 12.19
N ASN A 76 -8.11 5.94 11.57
CA ASN A 76 -6.83 6.57 11.91
C ASN A 76 -5.58 5.70 11.78
N TYR A 77 -5.70 4.46 11.30
CA TYR A 77 -4.57 3.63 10.92
C TYR A 77 -4.24 3.82 9.44
N LEU A 78 -2.97 3.97 9.15
CA LEU A 78 -2.40 3.85 7.81
C LEU A 78 -1.59 2.57 7.75
N PHE A 79 -1.95 1.66 6.85
CA PHE A 79 -1.21 0.41 6.61
C PHE A 79 -0.41 0.53 5.34
N ILE A 80 0.84 0.07 5.40
CA ILE A 80 1.75 0.04 4.25
C ILE A 80 2.70 -1.15 4.34
N VAL A 81 2.95 -1.81 3.23
CA VAL A 81 3.99 -2.83 3.09
C VAL A 81 5.17 -2.21 2.38
N SER A 82 6.36 -2.30 2.97
CA SER A 82 7.60 -1.88 2.31
C SER A 82 8.02 -2.84 1.18
N ASN A 83 8.97 -2.39 0.35
CA ASN A 83 9.55 -3.25 -0.69
C ASN A 83 10.31 -4.46 -0.12
N ASP A 84 10.63 -4.45 1.18
CA ASP A 84 11.29 -5.55 1.90
C ASP A 84 10.27 -6.48 2.60
N ASN A 85 8.98 -6.37 2.27
CA ASN A 85 7.87 -7.12 2.87
C ASN A 85 7.70 -6.86 4.38
N ILE A 86 8.01 -5.68 4.85
CA ILE A 86 7.70 -5.24 6.21
C ILE A 86 6.35 -4.51 6.21
N LEU A 87 5.41 -5.00 6.98
CA LEU A 87 4.09 -4.39 7.15
C LEU A 87 4.12 -3.44 8.33
N PHE A 88 3.68 -2.21 8.11
CA PHE A 88 3.58 -1.16 9.13
C PHE A 88 2.13 -0.78 9.34
N ALA A 89 1.77 -0.54 10.58
CA ALA A 89 0.64 0.31 10.93
C ALA A 89 1.15 1.62 11.55
N ILE A 90 0.65 2.70 11.06
CA ILE A 90 1.08 4.06 11.38
C ILE A 90 -0.17 4.84 11.78
N ASP A 91 -0.06 5.68 12.80
CA ASP A 91 -1.09 6.68 13.07
C ASP A 91 -1.12 7.67 11.92
N ALA A 92 -2.26 7.78 11.24
CA ALA A 92 -2.37 8.57 10.01
C ALA A 92 -2.18 10.06 10.26
N GLU A 93 -2.54 10.57 11.43
CA GLU A 93 -2.45 11.97 11.78
C GLU A 93 -1.03 12.38 12.21
N SER A 94 -0.40 11.61 13.10
CA SER A 94 0.92 11.93 13.65
C SER A 94 2.10 11.38 12.85
N GLY A 95 1.91 10.29 12.11
CA GLY A 95 2.98 9.54 11.47
C GLY A 95 3.72 8.57 12.42
N ASP A 96 3.24 8.39 13.65
CA ASP A 96 3.85 7.47 14.61
C ASP A 96 3.64 6.02 14.21
N VAL A 97 4.70 5.22 14.25
CA VAL A 97 4.60 3.78 13.98
C VAL A 97 3.97 3.07 15.18
N LEU A 98 2.80 2.48 14.98
CA LEU A 98 2.03 1.80 16.04
C LEU A 98 2.48 0.36 16.23
N TRP A 99 2.70 -0.36 15.13
CA TRP A 99 3.25 -1.70 15.15
C TRP A 99 3.92 -2.04 13.79
N VAL A 100 4.75 -3.06 13.81
CA VAL A 100 5.49 -3.57 12.64
C VAL A 100 5.43 -5.09 12.65
N ASP A 101 5.25 -5.71 11.48
CA ASP A 101 5.36 -7.15 11.28
C ASP A 101 6.28 -7.45 10.08
N ASP A 102 7.25 -8.33 10.28
CA ASP A 102 8.08 -8.87 9.19
C ASP A 102 7.36 -10.08 8.58
N ILE A 103 6.73 -9.87 7.43
CA ILE A 103 5.96 -10.90 6.74
C ILE A 103 6.85 -12.09 6.37
N ASN A 104 8.14 -11.86 6.07
CA ASN A 104 9.08 -12.91 5.71
C ASN A 104 9.31 -13.90 6.88
N SER A 105 9.09 -13.50 8.12
CA SER A 105 9.18 -14.37 9.29
C SER A 105 8.07 -15.42 9.35
N ASN A 106 6.93 -15.15 8.72
CA ASN A 106 5.71 -15.96 8.79
C ASN A 106 5.29 -16.57 7.45
N TYR A 107 5.82 -16.05 6.34
CA TYR A 107 5.49 -16.49 4.98
C TYR A 107 6.74 -16.55 4.11
N GLU A 108 7.01 -17.73 3.54
CA GLU A 108 8.10 -17.93 2.58
C GLU A 108 7.62 -17.57 1.18
N PHE A 109 8.15 -16.46 0.64
CA PHE A 109 7.90 -16.07 -0.75
C PHE A 109 8.70 -16.98 -1.69
N LYS A 110 8.01 -17.84 -2.45
CA LYS A 110 8.60 -18.76 -3.42
C LYS A 110 8.54 -18.17 -4.83
N ASN A 111 9.60 -18.43 -5.62
CA ASN A 111 9.71 -17.92 -7.00
C ASN A 111 9.51 -16.39 -7.03
N ASP A 112 8.79 -15.90 -8.04
CA ASP A 112 8.47 -14.49 -8.23
C ASP A 112 7.19 -14.04 -7.48
N ASN A 113 6.75 -14.81 -6.47
CA ASN A 113 5.56 -14.45 -5.70
C ASN A 113 5.81 -13.16 -4.91
N LYS A 114 4.88 -12.23 -4.98
CA LYS A 114 4.98 -10.92 -4.34
C LYS A 114 3.62 -10.43 -3.89
N ILE A 115 3.62 -9.52 -2.94
CA ILE A 115 2.41 -8.78 -2.55
C ILE A 115 2.07 -7.81 -3.68
N ILE A 116 0.83 -7.81 -4.13
CA ILE A 116 0.34 -6.94 -5.21
C ILE A 116 -0.61 -5.87 -4.72
N SER A 117 -1.28 -6.08 -3.60
CA SER A 117 -2.15 -5.08 -2.98
C SER A 117 -2.50 -5.42 -1.54
N MET A 118 -3.10 -4.44 -0.85
CA MET A 118 -3.68 -4.60 0.47
C MET A 118 -5.11 -4.07 0.48
N GLN A 119 -5.96 -4.63 1.33
CA GLN A 119 -7.31 -4.10 1.56
C GLN A 119 -7.79 -4.43 2.98
N ILE A 120 -8.69 -3.60 3.51
CA ILE A 120 -9.39 -3.87 4.77
C ILE A 120 -10.82 -4.27 4.47
N LEU A 121 -11.20 -5.42 4.99
CA LEU A 121 -12.56 -5.92 4.91
C LEU A 121 -12.96 -6.57 6.24
N GLN A 122 -14.14 -6.24 6.78
CA GLN A 122 -14.67 -6.82 8.02
C GLN A 122 -13.67 -6.83 9.19
N ASN A 123 -12.97 -5.71 9.38
CA ASN A 123 -11.95 -5.54 10.43
C ASN A 123 -10.78 -6.55 10.35
N ARG A 124 -10.41 -6.94 9.13
CA ARG A 124 -9.23 -7.74 8.82
C ARG A 124 -8.42 -7.06 7.72
N LEU A 125 -7.11 -7.13 7.81
CA LEU A 125 -6.20 -6.61 6.80
C LEU A 125 -5.75 -7.78 5.92
N TYR A 126 -6.07 -7.71 4.64
CA TYR A 126 -5.75 -8.71 3.63
C TYR A 126 -4.59 -8.22 2.78
N LEU A 127 -3.55 -9.03 2.66
CA LEU A 127 -2.47 -8.86 1.70
C LEU A 127 -2.68 -9.86 0.56
N PHE A 128 -2.81 -9.36 -0.64
CA PHE A 128 -3.02 -10.18 -1.85
C PHE A 128 -1.68 -10.46 -2.51
N LEU A 129 -1.43 -11.73 -2.80
CA LEU A 129 -0.21 -12.19 -3.44
C LEU A 129 -0.43 -12.48 -4.92
N SER A 130 0.63 -12.34 -5.71
CA SER A 130 0.60 -12.66 -7.15
C SER A 130 0.32 -14.14 -7.43
N SER A 131 0.54 -15.03 -6.46
CA SER A 131 0.10 -16.45 -6.54
C SER A 131 -1.41 -16.63 -6.39
N GLY A 132 -2.15 -15.58 -6.00
CA GLY A 132 -3.56 -15.68 -5.62
C GLY A 132 -3.79 -15.97 -4.14
N ASP A 133 -2.77 -16.29 -3.38
CA ASP A 133 -2.87 -16.49 -1.94
C ASP A 133 -3.16 -15.18 -1.20
N LEU A 134 -3.73 -15.29 0.00
CA LEU A 134 -4.03 -14.16 0.87
C LEU A 134 -3.34 -14.37 2.22
N ILE A 135 -2.65 -13.35 2.70
CA ILE A 135 -2.15 -13.28 4.08
C ILE A 135 -3.07 -12.34 4.84
N VAL A 136 -3.56 -12.77 5.99
CA VAL A 136 -4.56 -12.04 6.78
C VAL A 136 -4.00 -11.65 8.14
N HIS A 137 -4.06 -10.37 8.46
CA HIS A 137 -3.61 -9.81 9.73
C HIS A 137 -4.77 -9.18 10.51
N ASP A 138 -4.64 -9.20 11.83
CA ASP A 138 -5.42 -8.34 12.69
C ASP A 138 -4.89 -6.90 12.57
N PRO A 139 -5.70 -5.93 12.13
CA PRO A 139 -5.22 -4.57 11.87
C PRO A 139 -4.83 -3.80 13.13
N LYS A 140 -5.32 -4.21 14.32
CA LYS A 140 -5.00 -3.52 15.59
C LYS A 140 -3.69 -3.99 16.19
N THR A 141 -3.39 -5.27 16.04
CA THR A 141 -2.23 -5.89 16.71
C THR A 141 -1.09 -6.27 15.77
N GLY A 142 -1.34 -6.26 14.46
CA GLY A 142 -0.38 -6.71 13.45
C GLY A 142 -0.18 -8.23 13.40
N LYS A 143 -0.87 -9.00 14.25
CA LYS A 143 -0.70 -10.45 14.28
C LYS A 143 -1.23 -11.11 13.03
N LEU A 144 -0.45 -11.99 12.44
CA LEU A 144 -0.91 -12.92 11.42
C LEU A 144 -2.04 -13.78 11.99
N THR A 145 -3.19 -13.79 11.33
CA THR A 145 -4.37 -14.56 11.74
C THR A 145 -4.64 -15.75 10.85
N ASP A 146 -4.33 -15.63 9.55
CA ASP A 146 -4.59 -16.70 8.58
C ASP A 146 -3.72 -16.57 7.32
N ILE A 147 -3.53 -17.68 6.61
CA ILE A 147 -2.98 -17.75 5.25
C ILE A 147 -3.94 -18.58 4.40
N LEU A 148 -4.70 -17.90 3.56
CA LEU A 148 -5.67 -18.53 2.70
C LEU A 148 -5.02 -18.90 1.37
N LYS A 149 -4.91 -20.19 1.10
CA LYS A 149 -4.44 -20.73 -0.17
C LYS A 149 -5.54 -20.65 -1.21
N ASN A 150 -5.29 -19.95 -2.29
CA ASN A 150 -6.24 -19.84 -3.39
C ASN A 150 -5.89 -20.84 -4.51
N LYS A 151 -6.91 -21.29 -5.23
CA LYS A 151 -6.77 -22.25 -6.34
C LYS A 151 -6.78 -21.57 -7.72
N ILE A 152 -6.50 -20.28 -7.77
CA ILE A 152 -6.43 -19.55 -9.03
C ILE A 152 -5.01 -19.61 -9.60
N GLU A 153 -4.88 -19.41 -10.90
CA GLU A 153 -3.60 -19.31 -11.65
C GLU A 153 -2.84 -17.99 -11.33
N GLY A 154 -3.00 -17.47 -10.11
CA GLY A 154 -2.41 -16.22 -9.69
C GLY A 154 -3.14 -14.98 -10.23
N SER A 155 -2.64 -13.80 -9.85
CA SER A 155 -3.13 -12.51 -10.34
C SER A 155 -2.01 -11.47 -10.31
N THR A 156 -1.94 -10.63 -11.33
CA THR A 156 -1.07 -9.45 -11.36
C THR A 156 -1.85 -8.14 -11.18
N ILE A 157 -3.18 -8.22 -11.22
CA ILE A 157 -4.09 -7.09 -11.06
C ILE A 157 -4.61 -7.09 -9.63
N PRO A 158 -4.52 -5.94 -8.91
CA PRO A 158 -5.10 -5.83 -7.58
C PRO A 158 -6.59 -6.18 -7.59
N PRO A 159 -7.05 -7.05 -6.68
CA PRO A 159 -8.47 -7.35 -6.55
C PRO A 159 -9.26 -6.15 -6.05
N ILE A 160 -10.55 -6.14 -6.28
CA ILE A 160 -11.46 -5.12 -5.76
C ILE A 160 -12.49 -5.73 -4.83
N ILE A 161 -12.88 -4.96 -3.82
CA ILE A 161 -13.95 -5.34 -2.89
C ILE A 161 -15.14 -4.43 -3.11
N VAL A 162 -16.29 -5.02 -3.43
CA VAL A 162 -17.55 -4.31 -3.61
C VAL A 162 -18.66 -5.09 -2.90
N ASN A 163 -19.42 -4.41 -2.05
CA ASN A 163 -20.56 -5.01 -1.31
C ASN A 163 -20.19 -6.32 -0.57
N LYS A 164 -19.03 -6.35 0.09
CA LYS A 164 -18.48 -7.51 0.82
C LYS A 164 -18.08 -8.71 -0.08
N ASN A 165 -18.12 -8.57 -1.38
CA ASN A 165 -17.61 -9.56 -2.31
C ASN A 165 -16.22 -9.13 -2.78
N LEU A 166 -15.31 -10.07 -2.88
CA LEU A 166 -14.00 -9.93 -3.49
C LEU A 166 -14.07 -10.34 -4.95
N TYR A 167 -13.57 -9.50 -5.85
CA TYR A 167 -13.47 -9.78 -7.28
C TYR A 167 -12.00 -9.82 -7.68
N VAL A 168 -11.59 -10.90 -8.31
CA VAL A 168 -10.21 -11.14 -8.76
C VAL A 168 -10.24 -11.46 -10.25
N ILE A 169 -9.28 -10.92 -10.99
CA ILE A 169 -9.00 -11.34 -12.37
C ILE A 169 -7.73 -12.18 -12.31
N SER A 170 -7.85 -13.45 -12.70
CA SER A 170 -6.72 -14.38 -12.74
C SER A 170 -5.81 -14.13 -13.97
N ASN A 171 -4.60 -14.68 -13.95
CA ASN A 171 -3.64 -14.50 -15.04
C ASN A 171 -4.09 -15.19 -16.35
N ASP A 172 -4.97 -16.18 -16.27
CA ASP A 172 -5.61 -16.84 -17.42
C ASP A 172 -6.88 -16.12 -17.93
N GLY A 173 -7.21 -14.96 -17.32
CA GLY A 173 -8.28 -14.07 -17.78
C GLY A 173 -9.66 -14.38 -17.20
N GLU A 174 -9.77 -15.22 -16.17
CA GLU A 174 -11.05 -15.47 -15.51
C GLU A 174 -11.39 -14.35 -14.50
N LEU A 175 -12.63 -13.89 -14.51
CA LEU A 175 -13.19 -13.02 -13.47
C LEU A 175 -13.88 -13.89 -12.41
N ILE A 176 -13.35 -13.87 -11.21
CA ILE A 176 -13.77 -14.72 -10.09
C ILE A 176 -14.33 -13.85 -8.97
N SER A 177 -15.45 -14.28 -8.39
CA SER A 177 -16.06 -13.61 -7.23
C SER A 177 -16.05 -14.55 -6.02
N TYR A 178 -15.59 -14.01 -4.89
CA TYR A 178 -15.63 -14.65 -3.57
C TYR A 178 -16.57 -13.87 -2.64
N ARG A 179 -17.30 -14.61 -1.79
CA ARG A 179 -18.22 -14.05 -0.82
C ARG A 179 -17.77 -14.38 0.61
#